data_e91908f77ef1a13623f676bc4aa30ab3
#
_entry.id   e91908f77ef1a13623f676bc4aa30ab3
#
_cell.length_a   1.000
_cell.length_b   1.000
_cell.length_c   1.000
_cell.angle_alpha   90.00
_cell.angle_beta   90.00
_cell.angle_gamma   90.00
#
_symmetry.space_group_name_H-M   'P 1'
#
loop_
_entity.id
_entity.type
_entity.pdbx_description
1 polymer ?
#
loop_
_entity_poly.entity_id
_entity_poly.type
_entity_poly.pdbx_seq_one_letter_code
_entity_poly.pdbx_strand_id
1 'polypeptide(L)'
;MQMLEHSGIRKLRRKRRYLKVLKPLEVVEGDRRIGIYPADELRVCCYVDFPHPLVGQQEVEMLVGPDTFRHLLARARTFCFERDIEPLKAMGLIRGGSLENAIVLTNDGVMNGPLRFPDEFGRHKALDLIGDLALAGLPLLARVEAHKGGHSLHTQLVSRLLSDPSLWTITTGEAARPESEAYLTALSPVPAAD
;
A
#
# COMPACT_ATOMS: atom_id res chain seq x y z
N MET A 1 -11.33 -7.02 9.73
CA MET A 1 -11.79 -5.73 10.30
C MET A 1 -13.02 -5.94 11.20
N GLN A 2 -14.17 -6.38 10.68
CA GLN A 2 -15.40 -6.58 11.47
C GLN A 2 -15.21 -7.43 12.74
N MET A 3 -14.46 -8.53 12.66
CA MET A 3 -14.16 -9.37 13.84
C MET A 3 -13.39 -8.61 14.93
N LEU A 4 -12.40 -7.80 14.55
CA LEU A 4 -11.61 -6.98 15.48
C LEU A 4 -12.48 -5.89 16.14
N GLU A 5 -13.40 -5.31 15.38
CA GLU A 5 -14.35 -4.31 15.89
C GLU A 5 -15.34 -4.93 16.89
N HIS A 6 -15.87 -6.13 16.58
CA HIS A 6 -16.75 -6.87 17.48
C HIS A 6 -16.05 -7.32 18.78
N SER A 7 -14.76 -7.67 18.70
CA SER A 7 -13.97 -8.07 19.87
C SER A 7 -13.66 -6.92 20.81
N GLY A 8 -13.86 -5.69 20.34
CA GLY A 8 -13.54 -4.46 21.07
C GLY A 8 -12.03 -4.14 21.02
N ILE A 9 -11.72 -2.86 21.04
CA ILE A 9 -10.35 -2.34 21.04
C ILE A 9 -10.10 -1.64 22.39
N ARG A 10 -9.17 -2.17 23.16
CA ARG A 10 -8.74 -1.53 24.42
C ARG A 10 -7.66 -0.48 24.12
N LYS A 11 -7.96 0.80 24.43
CA LYS A 11 -6.95 1.87 24.37
C LYS A 11 -6.01 1.71 25.56
N LEU A 12 -4.70 1.63 25.27
CA LEU A 12 -3.67 1.64 26.30
C LEU A 12 -3.37 3.09 26.73
N ARG A 13 -3.03 3.30 28.02
CA ARG A 13 -2.62 4.62 28.55
C ARG A 13 -1.22 5.02 28.10
N ARG A 14 -0.43 4.10 27.54
CA ARG A 14 0.94 4.34 27.08
C ARG A 14 0.91 5.08 25.77
N LYS A 15 1.69 6.16 25.64
CA LYS A 15 1.88 6.86 24.35
C LYS A 15 2.46 5.92 23.32
N ARG A 16 1.96 6.00 22.09
CA ARG A 16 2.45 5.20 20.95
C ARG A 16 3.86 5.66 20.57
N ARG A 17 4.72 4.71 20.25
CA ARG A 17 6.05 4.97 19.70
C ARG A 17 5.98 4.95 18.19
N TYR A 18 6.75 5.81 17.55
CA TYR A 18 6.89 5.93 16.11
C TYR A 18 8.36 5.96 15.73
N LEU A 19 8.69 5.44 14.57
CA LEU A 19 9.96 5.67 13.90
C LEU A 19 9.78 6.90 13.00
N LYS A 20 10.44 8.01 13.35
CA LYS A 20 10.42 9.26 12.58
C LYS A 20 11.64 9.30 11.68
N VAL A 21 11.43 9.44 10.38
CA VAL A 21 12.51 9.61 9.39
C VAL A 21 13.04 11.03 9.49
N LEU A 22 14.37 11.17 9.53
CA LEU A 22 15.08 12.44 9.69
C LEU A 22 15.74 12.92 8.40
N LYS A 23 16.15 11.98 7.51
CA LYS A 23 16.83 12.27 6.25
C LYS A 23 16.24 11.41 5.13
N PRO A 24 16.24 11.90 3.90
CA PRO A 24 15.78 11.11 2.77
C PRO A 24 16.69 9.91 2.50
N LEU A 25 16.08 8.83 2.03
CA LEU A 25 16.77 7.64 1.54
C LEU A 25 16.06 7.16 0.28
N GLU A 26 16.83 6.80 -0.75
CA GLU A 26 16.30 6.24 -2.00
C GLU A 26 16.96 4.92 -2.34
N VAL A 27 16.19 4.05 -2.98
CA VAL A 27 16.65 2.79 -3.57
C VAL A 27 16.18 2.74 -5.01
N VAL A 28 17.11 2.52 -5.93
CA VAL A 28 16.86 2.45 -7.37
C VAL A 28 17.33 1.11 -7.90
N GLU A 29 16.50 0.50 -8.75
CA GLU A 29 16.77 -0.77 -9.42
C GLU A 29 16.23 -0.71 -10.86
N GLY A 30 17.08 -0.39 -11.82
CA GLY A 30 16.68 -0.15 -13.21
C GLY A 30 15.74 1.05 -13.33
N ASP A 31 14.53 0.82 -13.87
CA ASP A 31 13.46 1.82 -14.01
C ASP A 31 12.52 1.89 -12.79
N ARG A 32 12.83 1.13 -11.74
CA ARG A 32 12.08 1.04 -10.50
C ARG A 32 12.77 1.84 -9.40
N ARG A 33 12.01 2.55 -8.60
CA ARG A 33 12.57 3.30 -7.47
C ARG A 33 11.60 3.35 -6.30
N ILE A 34 12.16 3.51 -5.11
CA ILE A 34 11.42 3.83 -3.90
C ILE A 34 12.21 4.81 -3.06
N GLY A 35 11.53 5.83 -2.54
CA GLY A 35 12.11 6.83 -1.65
C GLY A 35 11.32 6.96 -0.36
N ILE A 36 12.01 7.28 0.73
CA ILE A 36 11.42 7.64 2.00
C ILE A 36 11.97 8.98 2.45
N TYR A 37 11.10 9.88 2.87
CA TYR A 37 11.40 11.28 3.16
C TYR A 37 10.83 11.68 4.52
N PRO A 38 11.44 12.66 5.23
CA PRO A 38 10.91 13.19 6.48
C PRO A 38 9.48 13.71 6.32
N ALA A 39 8.60 13.31 7.24
CA ALA A 39 7.24 13.84 7.38
C ALA A 39 6.72 13.59 8.80
N ASP A 40 5.65 14.28 9.18
CA ASP A 40 5.04 14.13 10.51
C ASP A 40 3.90 13.09 10.54
N GLU A 41 3.55 12.55 9.37
CA GLU A 41 2.52 11.52 9.19
C GLU A 41 2.97 10.50 8.15
N LEU A 42 2.44 9.29 8.20
CA LEU A 42 2.72 8.32 7.13
C LEU A 42 1.85 8.62 5.90
N ARG A 43 2.50 9.07 4.85
CA ARG A 43 1.92 9.26 3.52
C ARG A 43 2.59 8.31 2.54
N VAL A 44 1.81 7.64 1.72
CA VAL A 44 2.31 6.76 0.66
C VAL A 44 1.83 7.26 -0.70
N CYS A 45 2.73 7.22 -1.68
CA CYS A 45 2.45 7.49 -3.08
C CYS A 45 2.95 6.30 -3.90
N CYS A 46 2.07 5.65 -4.65
CA CYS A 46 2.37 4.49 -5.47
C CYS A 46 2.04 4.79 -6.92
N TYR A 47 3.05 4.79 -7.77
CA TYR A 47 2.91 4.81 -9.22
C TYR A 47 3.11 3.40 -9.77
N VAL A 48 2.15 2.91 -10.52
CA VAL A 48 2.19 1.64 -11.24
C VAL A 48 2.09 1.91 -12.74
N ASP A 49 2.78 1.06 -13.52
CA ASP A 49 2.79 1.14 -14.98
C ASP A 49 2.90 -0.29 -15.53
N PHE A 50 1.80 -0.79 -16.06
CA PHE A 50 1.73 -2.11 -16.64
C PHE A 50 1.27 -2.02 -18.10
N PRO A 51 1.88 -2.77 -19.01
CA PRO A 51 1.49 -2.80 -20.42
C PRO A 51 0.19 -3.60 -20.61
N HIS A 52 -0.90 -3.12 -20.01
CA HIS A 52 -2.22 -3.73 -20.09
C HIS A 52 -3.31 -2.65 -20.18
N PRO A 53 -4.29 -2.75 -21.10
CA PRO A 53 -5.27 -1.69 -21.35
C PRO A 53 -6.09 -1.28 -20.13
N LEU A 54 -6.39 -2.21 -19.22
CA LEU A 54 -7.16 -1.92 -17.99
C LEU A 54 -6.31 -1.47 -16.80
N VAL A 55 -5.00 -1.71 -16.81
CA VAL A 55 -4.12 -1.29 -15.73
C VAL A 55 -3.46 0.04 -16.08
N GLY A 56 -2.70 0.05 -17.19
CA GLY A 56 -2.00 1.23 -17.67
C GLY A 56 -1.13 1.87 -16.59
N GLN A 57 -1.20 3.19 -16.55
CA GLN A 57 -0.56 4.02 -15.55
C GLN A 57 -1.59 4.44 -14.50
N GLN A 58 -1.31 4.15 -13.23
CA GLN A 58 -2.13 4.60 -12.12
C GLN A 58 -1.23 5.19 -11.04
N GLU A 59 -1.69 6.28 -10.45
CA GLU A 59 -1.05 6.90 -9.28
C GLU A 59 -2.06 6.96 -8.15
N VAL A 60 -1.64 6.48 -6.98
CA VAL A 60 -2.45 6.49 -5.76
C VAL A 60 -1.62 7.13 -4.66
N GLU A 61 -2.07 8.25 -4.15
CA GLU A 61 -1.49 8.92 -3.00
C GLU A 61 -2.49 8.96 -1.85
N MET A 62 -2.03 8.66 -0.63
CA MET A 62 -2.89 8.73 0.55
C MET A 62 -2.14 8.92 1.85
N LEU A 63 -2.81 9.53 2.80
CA LEU A 63 -2.44 9.54 4.20
C LEU A 63 -2.87 8.22 4.85
N VAL A 64 -1.95 7.50 5.48
CA VAL A 64 -2.22 6.19 6.05
C VAL A 64 -2.81 6.32 7.45
N GLY A 65 -4.07 5.97 7.57
CA GLY A 65 -4.80 5.97 8.82
C GLY A 65 -5.87 4.87 8.86
N PRO A 66 -6.53 4.65 10.01
CA PRO A 66 -7.56 3.62 10.14
C PRO A 66 -8.71 3.77 9.15
N ASP A 67 -9.16 5.00 8.93
CA ASP A 67 -10.31 5.28 8.05
C ASP A 67 -9.91 5.16 6.57
N THR A 68 -8.77 5.73 6.16
CA THR A 68 -8.26 5.58 4.79
C THR A 68 -7.97 4.12 4.48
N PHE A 69 -7.38 3.37 5.41
CA PHE A 69 -7.18 1.94 5.24
C PHE A 69 -8.50 1.20 5.03
N ARG A 70 -9.49 1.45 5.89
CA ARG A 70 -10.81 0.78 5.84
C ARG A 70 -11.56 1.06 4.54
N HIS A 71 -11.62 2.32 4.14
CA HIS A 71 -12.48 2.76 3.04
C HIS A 71 -11.80 2.69 1.69
N LEU A 72 -10.48 2.90 1.63
CA LEU A 72 -9.76 3.04 0.37
C LEU A 72 -8.90 1.82 0.00
N LEU A 73 -8.42 1.04 0.99
CA LEU A 73 -7.46 -0.03 0.73
C LEU A 73 -7.98 -1.43 1.04
N ALA A 74 -8.70 -1.62 2.14
CA ALA A 74 -9.02 -2.95 2.67
C ALA A 74 -9.80 -3.86 1.69
N ARG A 75 -10.42 -3.30 0.67
CA ARG A 75 -11.17 -4.02 -0.35
C ARG A 75 -10.42 -4.18 -1.67
N ALA A 76 -9.23 -3.60 -1.81
CA ALA A 76 -8.42 -3.73 -3.02
C ALA A 76 -7.85 -5.15 -3.12
N ARG A 77 -8.20 -5.85 -4.19
CA ARG A 77 -7.77 -7.23 -4.43
C ARG A 77 -6.39 -7.26 -5.06
N THR A 78 -5.64 -8.32 -4.77
CA THR A 78 -4.45 -8.66 -5.56
C THR A 78 -4.80 -8.98 -7.00
N PHE A 79 -3.82 -8.95 -7.89
CA PHE A 79 -4.04 -9.27 -9.31
C PHE A 79 -2.88 -10.09 -9.86
N CYS A 80 -3.19 -10.88 -10.88
CA CYS A 80 -2.21 -11.60 -11.69
C CYS A 80 -2.69 -11.65 -13.15
N PHE A 81 -1.77 -11.87 -14.06
CA PHE A 81 -2.13 -12.17 -15.45
C PHE A 81 -2.46 -13.67 -15.57
N GLU A 82 -3.47 -14.00 -16.36
CA GLU A 82 -3.87 -15.38 -16.62
C GLU A 82 -2.69 -16.25 -17.06
N ARG A 83 -1.83 -15.71 -17.93
CA ARG A 83 -0.61 -16.38 -18.44
C ARG A 83 0.40 -16.75 -17.34
N ASP A 84 0.38 -16.06 -16.21
CA ASP A 84 1.34 -16.26 -15.13
C ASP A 84 0.83 -17.28 -14.08
N ILE A 85 -0.44 -17.69 -14.13
CA ILE A 85 -1.06 -18.56 -13.13
C ILE A 85 -0.37 -19.91 -13.07
N GLU A 86 -0.22 -20.60 -14.20
CA GLU A 86 0.39 -21.94 -14.21
C GLU A 86 1.88 -21.91 -13.83
N PRO A 87 2.72 -20.98 -14.34
CA PRO A 87 4.09 -20.81 -13.84
C PRO A 87 4.16 -20.55 -12.33
N LEU A 88 3.31 -19.68 -11.80
CA LEU A 88 3.30 -19.35 -10.36
C LEU A 88 2.86 -20.55 -9.50
N LYS A 89 1.91 -21.34 -9.96
CA LYS A 89 1.53 -22.61 -9.30
C LYS A 89 2.69 -23.61 -9.30
N ALA A 90 3.35 -23.79 -10.44
CA ALA A 90 4.47 -24.71 -10.57
C ALA A 90 5.64 -24.33 -9.62
N MET A 91 5.87 -23.04 -9.39
CA MET A 91 6.84 -22.52 -8.43
C MET A 91 6.36 -22.57 -6.98
N GLY A 92 5.12 -22.97 -6.69
CA GLY A 92 4.53 -22.97 -5.34
C GLY A 92 4.26 -21.60 -4.76
N LEU A 93 4.30 -20.56 -5.58
CA LEU A 93 4.09 -19.16 -5.15
C LEU A 93 2.60 -18.83 -4.98
N ILE A 94 1.71 -19.56 -5.65
CA ILE A 94 0.27 -19.49 -5.42
C ILE A 94 -0.26 -20.88 -5.11
N ARG A 95 -1.04 -21.01 -4.04
CA ARG A 95 -1.65 -22.28 -3.61
C ARG A 95 -3.15 -22.35 -3.89
N GLY A 96 -3.71 -21.31 -4.43
CA GLY A 96 -5.10 -21.14 -4.74
C GLY A 96 -5.53 -19.71 -4.43
N GLY A 97 -6.10 -19.03 -5.41
CA GLY A 97 -6.86 -17.80 -5.26
C GLY A 97 -8.31 -18.13 -5.56
N SER A 98 -9.24 -17.47 -4.91
CA SER A 98 -10.60 -17.42 -5.39
C SER A 98 -10.77 -16.17 -6.24
N LEU A 99 -11.70 -16.23 -7.18
CA LEU A 99 -12.08 -15.04 -7.96
C LEU A 99 -12.66 -13.90 -7.08
N GLU A 100 -12.88 -14.17 -5.80
CA GLU A 100 -13.33 -13.17 -4.82
C GLU A 100 -12.17 -12.34 -4.24
N ASN A 101 -10.96 -12.91 -4.13
CA ASN A 101 -9.81 -12.27 -3.48
C ASN A 101 -8.68 -11.87 -4.42
N ALA A 102 -8.75 -12.27 -5.69
CA ALA A 102 -7.77 -11.93 -6.72
C ALA A 102 -8.46 -11.49 -8.02
N ILE A 103 -7.84 -10.57 -8.73
CA ILE A 103 -8.24 -10.16 -10.08
C ILE A 103 -7.37 -10.92 -11.05
N VAL A 104 -8.00 -11.64 -12.01
CA VAL A 104 -7.29 -12.30 -13.10
C VAL A 104 -7.46 -11.47 -14.36
N LEU A 105 -6.34 -10.98 -14.88
CA LEU A 105 -6.26 -10.19 -16.10
C LEU A 105 -6.05 -11.11 -17.30
N THR A 106 -6.95 -11.04 -18.28
CA THR A 106 -6.77 -11.62 -19.62
C THR A 106 -5.98 -10.63 -20.49
N ASN A 107 -5.82 -10.87 -21.77
CA ASN A 107 -5.08 -9.95 -22.64
C ASN A 107 -5.73 -8.55 -22.75
N ASP A 108 -7.05 -8.48 -22.64
CA ASP A 108 -7.86 -7.28 -22.91
C ASP A 108 -8.96 -7.02 -21.87
N GLY A 109 -9.08 -7.88 -20.87
CA GLY A 109 -10.18 -7.81 -19.90
C GLY A 109 -9.84 -8.30 -18.49
N VAL A 110 -10.90 -8.42 -17.68
CA VAL A 110 -10.88 -9.06 -16.37
C VAL A 110 -11.76 -10.29 -16.41
N MET A 111 -11.22 -11.45 -16.01
CA MET A 111 -11.95 -12.71 -16.01
C MET A 111 -13.10 -12.72 -14.98
N ASN A 112 -12.96 -12.05 -13.85
CA ASN A 112 -13.79 -12.26 -12.67
C ASN A 112 -14.53 -11.00 -12.19
N GLY A 113 -15.28 -10.40 -13.09
CA GLY A 113 -16.23 -9.33 -12.75
C GLY A 113 -15.59 -7.93 -12.65
N PRO A 114 -16.39 -6.93 -12.30
CA PRO A 114 -15.93 -5.55 -12.32
C PRO A 114 -14.87 -5.28 -11.23
N LEU A 115 -14.07 -4.25 -11.47
CA LEU A 115 -13.18 -3.70 -10.46
C LEU A 115 -14.00 -3.07 -9.32
N ARG A 116 -13.50 -3.16 -8.10
CA ARG A 116 -14.10 -2.52 -6.91
C ARG A 116 -13.79 -1.04 -6.82
N PHE A 117 -12.72 -0.62 -7.48
CA PHE A 117 -12.28 0.77 -7.62
C PHE A 117 -11.70 0.96 -9.02
N PRO A 118 -11.84 2.13 -9.66
CA PRO A 118 -11.21 2.40 -10.95
C PRO A 118 -9.69 2.24 -10.94
N ASP A 119 -9.06 2.53 -9.80
CA ASP A 119 -7.63 2.47 -9.50
C ASP A 119 -7.26 1.29 -8.58
N GLU A 120 -8.01 0.17 -8.64
CA GLU A 120 -7.85 -0.95 -7.71
C GLU A 120 -6.43 -1.54 -7.72
N PHE A 121 -5.75 -1.54 -8.85
CA PHE A 121 -4.38 -2.04 -8.98
C PHE A 121 -3.38 -1.16 -8.23
N GLY A 122 -3.49 0.16 -8.36
CA GLY A 122 -2.69 1.13 -7.61
C GLY A 122 -2.94 1.04 -6.10
N ARG A 123 -4.21 0.90 -5.70
CA ARG A 123 -4.59 0.72 -4.27
C ARG A 123 -4.02 -0.57 -3.69
N HIS A 124 -4.05 -1.65 -4.45
CA HIS A 124 -3.44 -2.90 -3.99
C HIS A 124 -1.93 -2.74 -3.81
N LYS A 125 -1.25 -2.05 -4.72
CA LYS A 125 0.18 -1.76 -4.56
C LYS A 125 0.50 -0.86 -3.38
N ALA A 126 -0.37 0.08 -3.05
CA ALA A 126 -0.26 0.86 -1.81
C ALA A 126 -0.47 -0.02 -0.57
N LEU A 127 -1.40 -0.98 -0.62
CA LEU A 127 -1.61 -1.96 0.45
C LEU A 127 -0.38 -2.85 0.67
N ASP A 128 0.22 -3.37 -0.42
CA ASP A 128 1.48 -4.13 -0.39
C ASP A 128 2.59 -3.31 0.29
N LEU A 129 2.77 -2.06 -0.16
CA LEU A 129 3.78 -1.15 0.40
C LEU A 129 3.59 -0.94 1.90
N ILE A 130 2.38 -0.63 2.35
CA ILE A 130 2.07 -0.42 3.77
C ILE A 130 2.37 -1.68 4.59
N GLY A 131 2.04 -2.86 4.04
CA GLY A 131 2.36 -4.15 4.66
C GLY A 131 3.86 -4.37 4.83
N ASP A 132 4.64 -4.10 3.79
CA ASP A 132 6.10 -4.25 3.83
C ASP A 132 6.77 -3.21 4.76
N LEU A 133 6.26 -1.98 4.81
CA LEU A 133 6.74 -0.95 5.73
C LEU A 133 6.54 -1.33 7.21
N ALA A 134 5.59 -2.21 7.53
CA ALA A 134 5.40 -2.71 8.89
C ALA A 134 6.58 -3.53 9.40
N LEU A 135 7.45 -4.04 8.52
CA LEU A 135 8.72 -4.69 8.88
C LEU A 135 9.68 -3.76 9.63
N ALA A 136 9.48 -2.44 9.59
CA ALA A 136 10.21 -1.50 10.43
C ALA A 136 9.94 -1.68 11.93
N GLY A 137 8.93 -2.46 12.33
CA GLY A 137 8.59 -2.80 13.71
C GLY A 137 7.89 -1.68 14.49
N LEU A 138 7.84 -0.48 13.97
CA LEU A 138 7.12 0.68 14.51
C LEU A 138 6.36 1.39 13.39
N PRO A 139 5.22 2.04 13.69
CA PRO A 139 4.60 2.93 12.74
C PRO A 139 5.56 4.05 12.33
N LEU A 140 5.57 4.37 11.05
CA LEU A 140 6.45 5.37 10.48
C LEU A 140 5.81 6.77 10.52
N LEU A 141 6.65 7.79 10.69
CA LEU A 141 6.36 9.19 10.36
C LEU A 141 7.27 9.54 9.19
N ALA A 142 6.71 9.46 7.99
CA ALA A 142 7.46 9.59 6.74
C ALA A 142 6.50 9.77 5.53
N ARG A 143 7.01 10.35 4.45
CA ARG A 143 6.44 10.22 3.10
C ARG A 143 7.20 9.13 2.35
N VAL A 144 6.50 8.18 1.76
CA VAL A 144 7.10 7.08 0.97
C VAL A 144 6.54 7.13 -0.45
N GLU A 145 7.42 7.16 -1.43
CA GLU A 145 7.10 7.21 -2.85
C GLU A 145 7.65 5.98 -3.55
N ALA A 146 6.80 5.17 -4.16
CA ALA A 146 7.17 3.96 -4.88
C ALA A 146 6.77 4.07 -6.35
N HIS A 147 7.76 4.08 -7.23
CA HIS A 147 7.58 4.04 -8.67
C HIS A 147 7.87 2.63 -9.17
N LYS A 148 6.87 1.96 -9.73
CA LYS A 148 6.93 0.55 -10.13
C LYS A 148 7.44 -0.36 -9.01
N GLY A 149 7.05 -0.05 -7.76
CA GLY A 149 7.47 -0.74 -6.55
C GLY A 149 7.05 -2.22 -6.50
N GLY A 150 7.64 -2.93 -5.56
CA GLY A 150 7.33 -4.33 -5.24
C GLY A 150 8.08 -4.79 -4.01
N HIS A 151 7.70 -5.95 -3.45
CA HIS A 151 8.20 -6.45 -2.17
C HIS A 151 9.72 -6.41 -2.02
N SER A 152 10.48 -6.83 -3.06
CA SER A 152 11.94 -6.78 -3.03
C SER A 152 12.47 -5.37 -2.78
N LEU A 153 11.95 -4.37 -3.50
CA LEU A 153 12.39 -3.00 -3.39
C LEU A 153 11.94 -2.35 -2.07
N HIS A 154 10.72 -2.67 -1.62
CA HIS A 154 10.18 -2.21 -0.33
C HIS A 154 11.01 -2.73 0.84
N THR A 155 11.32 -4.01 0.85
CA THR A 155 12.13 -4.64 1.92
C THR A 155 13.57 -4.16 1.91
N GLN A 156 14.16 -3.89 0.74
CA GLN A 156 15.48 -3.24 0.64
C GLN A 156 15.48 -1.86 1.27
N LEU A 157 14.43 -1.03 1.00
CA LEU A 157 14.31 0.30 1.62
C LEU A 157 14.28 0.19 3.15
N VAL A 158 13.42 -0.68 3.69
CA VAL A 158 13.30 -0.87 5.14
C VAL A 158 14.62 -1.37 5.74
N SER A 159 15.28 -2.34 5.09
CA SER A 159 16.56 -2.86 5.53
C SER A 159 17.64 -1.77 5.59
N ARG A 160 17.77 -0.95 4.53
CA ARG A 160 18.73 0.16 4.47
C ARG A 160 18.42 1.23 5.50
N LEU A 161 17.13 1.59 5.66
CA LEU A 161 16.70 2.56 6.67
C LEU A 161 17.13 2.12 8.07
N LEU A 162 16.82 0.87 8.45
CA LEU A 162 17.14 0.35 9.78
C LEU A 162 18.64 0.15 10.02
N SER A 163 19.43 -0.07 8.97
CA SER A 163 20.88 -0.26 9.05
C SER A 163 21.64 1.04 9.33
N ASP A 164 21.03 2.21 9.12
CA ASP A 164 21.65 3.51 9.40
C ASP A 164 20.86 4.31 10.44
N PRO A 165 21.25 4.25 11.73
CA PRO A 165 20.58 4.99 12.80
C PRO A 165 20.59 6.51 12.65
N SER A 166 21.39 7.07 11.73
CA SER A 166 21.38 8.53 11.47
C SER A 166 20.18 8.99 10.65
N LEU A 167 19.47 8.06 10.03
CA LEU A 167 18.32 8.34 9.15
C LEU A 167 17.00 8.48 9.92
N TRP A 168 16.93 8.02 11.17
CA TRP A 168 15.68 7.97 11.91
C TRP A 168 15.87 8.16 13.41
N THR A 169 14.78 8.41 14.09
CA THR A 169 14.71 8.45 15.57
C THR A 169 13.40 7.85 16.05
N ILE A 170 13.37 7.45 17.33
CA ILE A 170 12.11 7.02 17.97
C ILE A 170 11.51 8.22 18.69
N THR A 171 10.27 8.53 18.36
CA THR A 171 9.48 9.55 19.04
C THR A 171 8.21 8.95 19.65
N THR A 172 7.61 9.69 20.59
CA THR A 172 6.31 9.34 21.18
C THR A 172 5.34 10.47 20.95
N GLY A 173 4.13 10.16 20.53
CA GLY A 173 3.12 11.17 20.26
C GLY A 173 1.74 10.56 20.07
N GLU A 174 0.75 11.41 19.87
CA GLU A 174 -0.48 11.03 19.20
C GLU A 174 -0.21 11.17 17.71
N ALA A 175 -0.59 10.16 16.91
CA ALA A 175 -0.63 10.34 15.46
C ALA A 175 -1.59 11.50 15.18
N ALA A 176 -1.17 12.44 14.34
CA ALA A 176 -2.11 13.42 13.84
C ALA A 176 -3.34 12.64 13.32
N ARG A 177 -4.52 13.03 13.77
CA ARG A 177 -5.75 12.49 13.20
C ARG A 177 -5.83 13.07 11.81
N PRO A 178 -5.85 12.27 10.74
CA PRO A 178 -6.17 12.83 9.44
C PRO A 178 -7.51 13.56 9.59
N GLU A 179 -7.59 14.76 9.06
CA GLU A 179 -8.88 15.44 8.85
C GLU A 179 -9.65 14.61 7.83
N SER A 180 -10.38 13.62 8.34
CA SER A 180 -10.86 12.46 7.59
C SER A 180 -11.88 12.80 6.51
N GLU A 181 -12.71 13.84 6.72
CA GLU A 181 -13.82 14.12 5.80
C GLU A 181 -13.36 14.80 4.49
N ALA A 182 -12.48 15.78 4.55
CA ALA A 182 -12.02 16.48 3.35
C ALA A 182 -11.20 15.59 2.41
N TYR A 183 -10.41 14.69 2.98
CA TYR A 183 -9.56 13.78 2.21
C TYR A 183 -10.37 12.63 1.57
N LEU A 184 -11.36 12.09 2.28
CA LEU A 184 -12.27 11.06 1.77
C LEU A 184 -13.18 11.61 0.66
N THR A 185 -13.57 12.87 0.74
CA THR A 185 -14.41 13.53 -0.27
C THR A 185 -13.63 13.78 -1.58
N ALA A 186 -12.33 14.08 -1.49
CA ALA A 186 -11.48 14.29 -2.67
C ALA A 186 -11.17 13.00 -3.44
N LEU A 187 -11.28 11.82 -2.78
CA LEU A 187 -11.01 10.49 -3.34
C LEU A 187 -12.28 9.68 -3.59
N SER A 188 -13.45 10.28 -3.48
CA SER A 188 -14.72 9.61 -3.80
C SER A 188 -14.73 9.17 -5.26
N PRO A 189 -15.18 7.95 -5.58
CA PRO A 189 -15.26 7.47 -6.94
C PRO A 189 -16.16 8.40 -7.75
N VAL A 190 -15.74 8.72 -8.97
CA VAL A 190 -16.62 9.31 -9.98
C VAL A 190 -17.83 8.39 -10.08
N PRO A 191 -19.09 8.91 -9.97
CA PRO A 191 -20.26 8.08 -10.10
C PRO A 191 -20.21 7.35 -11.43
N ALA A 192 -20.54 6.05 -11.42
CA ALA A 192 -20.68 5.27 -12.63
C ALA A 192 -21.63 6.04 -13.58
N ALA A 193 -21.17 6.29 -14.79
CA ALA A 193 -22.04 6.77 -15.84
C ALA A 193 -23.09 5.69 -16.11
N ASP A 194 -24.37 6.07 -16.07
CA ASP A 194 -25.53 5.25 -16.39
C ASP A 194 -25.45 4.65 -17.83
#